data_7495985f50407d633a6b34128f707be7
#
_entry.id   7495985f50407d633a6b34128f707be7
#
_cell.length_a   1.000
_cell.length_b   1.000
_cell.length_c   1.000
_cell.angle_alpha   90.00
_cell.angle_beta   90.00
_cell.angle_gamma   90.00
#
_symmetry.space_group_name_H-M   'P 1'
#
loop_
_entity.id
_entity.type
_entity.pdbx_description
1 polymer ?
#
loop_
_entity_poly.entity_id
_entity_poly.type
_entity_poly.pdbx_seq_one_letter_code
_entity_poly.pdbx_strand_id
1 'polypeptide(L)'
;PTGKMTLGQISEAGFILLLPWCFRRIGIKFTLLAGMLAWSLRYVLFGFGDAGEGVWMLLLGIALHGVCYDFFFVAGQVYTDARAGERFKASAQGLLTLATYGLGMLIGFAVAGEITDRYAQAGSHAWQSVWLFPAGLAFAVFVLFLVLFRDPAERTQGVRQ
;
A
#
# COMPACT_ATOMS: atom_id res chain seq x y z
N PRO A 1 15.02 9.69 -16.41
CA PRO A 1 14.17 9.56 -15.20
C PRO A 1 12.78 9.01 -15.53
N THR A 2 12.11 9.51 -16.58
CA THR A 2 10.73 9.13 -16.98
C THR A 2 10.54 7.64 -17.27
N GLY A 3 11.45 6.98 -17.99
CA GLY A 3 11.34 5.56 -18.31
C GLY A 3 11.31 4.62 -17.09
N LYS A 4 11.92 5.00 -15.95
CA LYS A 4 11.86 4.21 -14.72
C LYS A 4 10.49 4.32 -14.04
N MET A 5 9.84 5.47 -14.13
CA MET A 5 8.48 5.68 -13.60
C MET A 5 7.43 4.91 -14.41
N THR A 6 7.63 4.76 -15.71
CA THR A 6 6.76 3.94 -16.58
C THR A 6 6.71 2.47 -16.15
N LEU A 7 7.79 1.94 -15.57
CA LEU A 7 7.82 0.57 -15.03
C LEU A 7 6.75 0.38 -13.95
N GLY A 8 6.57 1.37 -13.07
CA GLY A 8 5.53 1.34 -12.04
C GLY A 8 4.11 1.31 -12.63
N GLN A 9 3.86 2.11 -13.66
CA GLN A 9 2.55 2.17 -14.34
C GLN A 9 2.24 0.88 -15.11
N ILE A 10 3.25 0.27 -15.78
CA ILE A 10 3.09 -1.02 -16.45
C ILE A 10 2.79 -2.12 -15.43
N SER A 11 3.48 -2.09 -14.29
CA SER A 11 3.24 -3.00 -13.18
C SER A 11 1.79 -2.88 -12.66
N GLU A 12 1.30 -1.66 -12.43
CA GLU A 12 -0.08 -1.37 -12.02
C GLU A 12 -1.09 -1.92 -13.04
N ALA A 13 -0.92 -1.62 -14.34
CA ALA A 13 -1.79 -2.18 -15.38
C ALA A 13 -1.81 -3.71 -15.41
N GLY A 14 -0.71 -4.37 -15.07
CA GLY A 14 -0.63 -5.83 -14.96
C GLY A 14 -1.35 -6.37 -13.71
N PHE A 15 -1.11 -5.78 -12.55
CA PHE A 15 -1.64 -6.28 -11.28
C PHE A 15 -3.13 -6.02 -11.11
N ILE A 16 -3.68 -4.92 -11.68
CA ILE A 16 -5.13 -4.68 -11.66
C ILE A 16 -5.91 -5.81 -12.34
N LEU A 17 -5.35 -6.41 -13.39
CA LEU A 17 -5.97 -7.55 -14.08
C LEU A 17 -5.96 -8.84 -13.23
N LEU A 18 -5.04 -8.94 -12.26
CA LEU A 18 -4.97 -10.08 -11.34
C LEU A 18 -5.92 -9.96 -10.15
N LEU A 19 -6.43 -8.77 -9.84
CA LEU A 19 -7.32 -8.54 -8.68
C LEU A 19 -8.54 -9.48 -8.64
N PRO A 20 -9.31 -9.68 -9.74
CA PRO A 20 -10.47 -10.58 -9.69
C PRO A 20 -10.09 -12.04 -9.39
N TRP A 21 -8.92 -12.46 -9.83
CA TRP A 21 -8.38 -13.79 -9.53
C TRP A 21 -7.97 -13.90 -8.06
N CYS A 22 -7.26 -12.89 -7.53
CA CYS A 22 -6.86 -12.81 -6.13
C CYS A 22 -8.07 -12.84 -5.20
N PHE A 23 -9.11 -12.04 -5.48
CA PHE A 23 -10.33 -12.03 -4.67
C PHE A 23 -11.01 -13.40 -4.61
N ARG A 24 -11.01 -14.14 -5.72
CA ARG A 24 -11.60 -15.49 -5.76
C ARG A 24 -10.76 -16.55 -5.10
N ARG A 25 -9.43 -16.41 -5.11
CA ARG A 25 -8.50 -17.44 -4.61
C ARG A 25 -8.11 -17.26 -3.15
N ILE A 26 -7.76 -16.06 -2.76
CA ILE A 26 -7.21 -15.76 -1.42
C ILE A 26 -8.14 -14.84 -0.61
N GLY A 27 -9.17 -14.29 -1.24
CA GLY A 27 -10.13 -13.39 -0.60
C GLY A 27 -9.61 -11.98 -0.39
N ILE A 28 -10.53 -11.09 0.03
CA ILE A 28 -10.23 -9.66 0.18
C ILE A 28 -9.21 -9.38 1.28
N LYS A 29 -9.30 -10.07 2.41
CA LYS A 29 -8.38 -9.89 3.55
C LYS A 29 -6.93 -10.10 3.15
N PHE A 30 -6.64 -11.23 2.54
CA PHE A 30 -5.26 -11.58 2.14
C PHE A 30 -4.78 -10.74 0.97
N THR A 31 -5.66 -10.28 0.08
CA THR A 31 -5.31 -9.34 -0.99
C THR A 31 -4.86 -7.99 -0.39
N LEU A 32 -5.61 -7.43 0.56
CA LEU A 32 -5.24 -6.21 1.27
C LEU A 32 -3.93 -6.37 2.05
N LEU A 33 -3.77 -7.50 2.75
CA LEU A 33 -2.53 -7.81 3.48
C LEU A 33 -1.31 -7.90 2.54
N ALA A 34 -1.47 -8.50 1.37
CA ALA A 34 -0.40 -8.56 0.37
C ALA A 34 0.01 -7.16 -0.11
N GLY A 35 -0.96 -6.25 -0.33
CA GLY A 35 -0.70 -4.85 -0.64
C GLY A 35 0.07 -4.11 0.47
N MET A 36 -0.36 -4.28 1.73
CA MET A 36 0.32 -3.68 2.89
C MET A 36 1.75 -4.20 3.07
N LEU A 37 1.95 -5.52 2.91
CA LEU A 37 3.27 -6.12 3.00
C LEU A 37 4.18 -5.63 1.87
N ALA A 38 3.64 -5.51 0.65
CA ALA A 38 4.37 -4.96 -0.49
C ALA A 38 4.78 -3.49 -0.25
N TRP A 39 3.95 -2.68 0.42
CA TRP A 39 4.31 -1.33 0.86
C TRP A 39 5.52 -1.33 1.80
N SER A 40 5.51 -2.16 2.83
CA SER A 40 6.63 -2.26 3.77
C SER A 40 7.92 -2.70 3.05
N LEU A 41 7.84 -3.77 2.25
CA LEU A 41 8.97 -4.28 1.48
C LEU A 41 9.52 -3.24 0.51
N ARG A 42 8.66 -2.50 -0.18
CA ARG A 42 9.05 -1.42 -1.10
C ARG A 42 9.89 -0.35 -0.40
N TYR A 43 9.47 0.09 0.78
CA TYR A 43 10.22 1.08 1.54
C TYR A 43 11.56 0.54 2.06
N VAL A 44 11.62 -0.73 2.45
CA VAL A 44 12.89 -1.39 2.78
C VAL A 44 13.82 -1.39 1.57
N LEU A 45 13.33 -1.77 0.38
CA LEU A 45 14.12 -1.75 -0.85
C LEU A 45 14.64 -0.35 -1.20
N PHE A 46 13.86 0.69 -0.96
CA PHE A 46 14.31 2.07 -1.16
C PHE A 46 15.33 2.51 -0.11
N GLY A 47 15.24 2.00 1.12
CA GLY A 47 16.18 2.30 2.18
C GLY A 47 17.57 1.68 1.96
N PHE A 48 17.64 0.51 1.34
CA PHE A 48 18.89 -0.19 1.08
C PHE A 48 19.38 -0.08 -0.37
N GLY A 49 18.53 0.37 -1.30
CA GLY A 49 18.87 0.57 -2.70
C GLY A 49 19.69 1.85 -2.90
N ASP A 50 20.63 1.79 -3.83
CA ASP A 50 21.43 2.93 -4.28
C ASP A 50 21.48 3.00 -5.82
N ALA A 51 22.12 4.05 -6.36
CA ALA A 51 22.26 4.22 -7.80
C ALA A 51 23.39 3.38 -8.43
N GLY A 52 24.17 2.64 -7.63
CA GLY A 52 25.25 1.76 -8.02
C GLY A 52 24.82 0.29 -8.06
N GLU A 53 25.44 -0.54 -7.25
CA GLU A 53 25.17 -1.99 -7.19
C GLU A 53 23.77 -2.31 -6.66
N GLY A 54 23.17 -1.43 -5.84
CA GLY A 54 21.82 -1.56 -5.29
C GLY A 54 20.70 -1.08 -6.21
N VAL A 55 20.97 -0.67 -7.45
CA VAL A 55 19.97 -0.15 -8.39
C VAL A 55 18.81 -1.12 -8.65
N TRP A 56 19.06 -2.40 -8.61
CA TRP A 56 18.03 -3.44 -8.76
C TRP A 56 16.99 -3.40 -7.64
N MET A 57 17.38 -3.03 -6.41
CA MET A 57 16.44 -2.84 -5.29
C MET A 57 15.50 -1.67 -5.58
N LEU A 58 16.03 -0.55 -6.11
CA LEU A 58 15.21 0.59 -6.51
C LEU A 58 14.23 0.22 -7.63
N LEU A 59 14.69 -0.53 -8.64
CA LEU A 59 13.82 -0.97 -9.74
C LEU A 59 12.75 -1.95 -9.27
N LEU A 60 13.10 -2.89 -8.40
CA LEU A 60 12.14 -3.80 -7.79
C LEU A 60 11.12 -3.06 -6.92
N GLY A 61 11.57 -2.08 -6.12
CA GLY A 61 10.69 -1.21 -5.35
C GLY A 61 9.72 -0.40 -6.23
N ILE A 62 10.16 0.05 -7.41
CA ILE A 62 9.30 0.70 -8.41
C ILE A 62 8.30 -0.30 -8.99
N ALA A 63 8.73 -1.52 -9.34
CA ALA A 63 7.85 -2.55 -9.88
C ALA A 63 6.80 -3.03 -8.88
N LEU A 64 7.11 -3.04 -7.57
CA LEU A 64 6.14 -3.35 -6.51
C LEU A 64 5.03 -2.29 -6.38
N HIS A 65 5.14 -1.15 -7.07
CA HIS A 65 4.12 -0.10 -7.02
C HIS A 65 2.72 -0.60 -7.39
N GLY A 66 2.61 -1.41 -8.45
CA GLY A 66 1.34 -1.98 -8.87
C GLY A 66 0.70 -2.84 -7.78
N VAL A 67 1.48 -3.74 -7.16
CA VAL A 67 0.98 -4.56 -6.03
C VAL A 67 0.51 -3.68 -4.87
N CYS A 68 1.33 -2.69 -4.49
CA CYS A 68 0.98 -1.79 -3.39
C CYS A 68 -0.32 -1.04 -3.65
N TYR A 69 -0.43 -0.46 -4.84
CA TYR A 69 -1.55 0.40 -5.19
C TYR A 69 -2.83 -0.41 -5.43
N ASP A 70 -2.77 -1.42 -6.29
CA ASP A 70 -3.95 -2.18 -6.68
C ASP A 70 -4.49 -3.05 -5.54
N PHE A 71 -3.59 -3.73 -4.81
CA PHE A 71 -4.01 -4.66 -3.76
C PHE A 71 -4.40 -3.96 -2.46
N PHE A 72 -4.10 -2.68 -2.32
CA PHE A 72 -4.56 -1.90 -1.17
C PHE A 72 -5.63 -0.88 -1.55
N PHE A 73 -5.33 0.08 -2.42
CA PHE A 73 -6.28 1.16 -2.73
C PHE A 73 -7.43 0.67 -3.62
N VAL A 74 -7.14 0.03 -4.75
CA VAL A 74 -8.20 -0.45 -5.68
C VAL A 74 -9.01 -1.55 -5.01
N ALA A 75 -8.35 -2.50 -4.34
CA ALA A 75 -9.06 -3.54 -3.57
C ALA A 75 -9.92 -2.95 -2.45
N GLY A 76 -9.43 -1.93 -1.75
CA GLY A 76 -10.17 -1.20 -0.72
C GLY A 76 -11.41 -0.50 -1.28
N GLN A 77 -11.29 0.14 -2.44
CA GLN A 77 -12.43 0.77 -3.14
C GLN A 77 -13.48 -0.27 -3.55
N VAL A 78 -13.06 -1.38 -4.15
CA VAL A 78 -13.96 -2.47 -4.55
C VAL A 78 -14.68 -3.06 -3.33
N TYR A 79 -13.96 -3.28 -2.24
CA TYR A 79 -14.56 -3.77 -0.99
C TYR A 79 -15.57 -2.79 -0.40
N THR A 80 -15.22 -1.51 -0.36
CA THR A 80 -16.10 -0.43 0.15
C THR A 80 -17.37 -0.34 -0.69
N ASP A 81 -17.25 -0.40 -2.01
CA ASP A 81 -18.38 -0.38 -2.94
C ASP A 81 -19.33 -1.56 -2.71
N ALA A 82 -18.77 -2.76 -2.60
CA ALA A 82 -19.55 -3.97 -2.35
C ALA A 82 -20.27 -3.97 -0.99
N ARG A 83 -19.72 -3.26 0.01
CA ARG A 83 -20.29 -3.24 1.38
C ARG A 83 -21.24 -2.09 1.63
N ALA A 84 -21.12 -0.98 0.91
CA ALA A 84 -21.92 0.22 1.14
C ALA A 84 -23.39 0.08 0.72
N GLY A 85 -23.69 -0.88 -0.16
CA GLY A 85 -25.03 -1.01 -0.78
C GLY A 85 -25.33 0.14 -1.75
N GLU A 86 -26.25 -0.06 -2.66
CA GLU A 86 -26.53 0.87 -3.78
C GLU A 86 -26.79 2.31 -3.34
N ARG A 87 -27.49 2.50 -2.22
CA ARG A 87 -27.89 3.83 -1.71
C ARG A 87 -26.71 4.68 -1.22
N PHE A 88 -25.65 4.06 -0.69
CA PHE A 88 -24.57 4.74 0.00
C PHE A 88 -23.20 4.63 -0.69
N LYS A 89 -23.13 4.00 -1.86
CA LYS A 89 -21.86 3.79 -2.60
C LYS A 89 -21.07 5.08 -2.78
N ALA A 90 -21.70 6.12 -3.33
CA ALA A 90 -21.03 7.40 -3.58
C ALA A 90 -20.51 8.05 -2.29
N SER A 91 -21.29 8.02 -1.21
CA SER A 91 -20.88 8.59 0.09
C SER A 91 -19.74 7.81 0.71
N ALA A 92 -19.77 6.47 0.63
CA ALA A 92 -18.71 5.61 1.16
C ALA A 92 -17.39 5.79 0.38
N GLN A 93 -17.43 5.89 -0.94
CA GLN A 93 -16.27 6.21 -1.78
C GLN A 93 -15.74 7.61 -1.50
N GLY A 94 -16.61 8.60 -1.33
CA GLY A 94 -16.23 9.96 -0.94
C GLY A 94 -15.52 10.00 0.42
N LEU A 95 -16.03 9.26 1.41
CA LEU A 95 -15.40 9.15 2.73
C LEU A 95 -14.04 8.44 2.66
N LEU A 96 -13.95 7.35 1.90
CA LEU A 96 -12.69 6.65 1.70
C LEU A 96 -11.65 7.56 1.03
N THR A 97 -12.06 8.30 0.00
CA THR A 97 -11.18 9.26 -0.70
C THR A 97 -10.74 10.38 0.25
N LEU A 98 -11.64 10.94 1.05
CA LEU A 98 -11.31 11.97 2.04
C LEU A 98 -10.33 11.43 3.09
N ALA A 99 -10.53 10.21 3.58
CA ALA A 99 -9.65 9.60 4.56
C ALA A 99 -8.26 9.31 3.99
N THR A 100 -8.17 8.79 2.76
CA THR A 100 -6.90 8.39 2.14
C THR A 100 -6.16 9.55 1.49
N TYR A 101 -6.79 10.19 0.49
CA TYR A 101 -6.18 11.26 -0.30
C TYR A 101 -6.31 12.66 0.33
N GLY A 102 -7.25 12.85 1.25
CA GLY A 102 -7.36 14.09 2.03
C GLY A 102 -6.49 14.03 3.27
N LEU A 103 -7.04 13.49 4.35
CA LEU A 103 -6.39 13.48 5.67
C LEU A 103 -5.12 12.63 5.69
N GLY A 104 -5.14 11.47 5.04
CA GLY A 104 -3.98 10.58 4.99
C GLY A 104 -2.77 11.21 4.31
N MET A 105 -2.97 11.88 3.17
CA MET A 105 -1.88 12.60 2.49
C MET A 105 -1.41 13.82 3.28
N LEU A 106 -2.33 14.59 3.86
CA LEU A 106 -1.96 15.76 4.67
C LEU A 106 -1.05 15.37 5.84
N ILE A 107 -1.45 14.36 6.61
CA ILE A 107 -0.66 13.83 7.72
C ILE A 107 0.65 13.22 7.20
N GLY A 108 0.57 12.43 6.13
CA GLY A 108 1.72 11.76 5.53
C GLY A 108 2.80 12.74 5.07
N PHE A 109 2.43 13.82 4.40
CA PHE A 109 3.38 14.85 3.97
C PHE A 109 4.02 15.59 5.15
N ALA A 110 3.22 15.94 6.18
CA ALA A 110 3.75 16.59 7.38
C ALA A 110 4.78 15.69 8.10
N VAL A 111 4.44 14.41 8.29
CA VAL A 111 5.35 13.43 8.91
C VAL A 111 6.57 13.18 8.04
N ALA A 112 6.42 13.04 6.73
CA ALA A 112 7.54 12.84 5.82
C ALA A 112 8.51 14.02 5.81
N GLY A 113 8.00 15.26 5.85
CA GLY A 113 8.81 16.47 5.99
C GLY A 113 9.63 16.44 7.28
N GLU A 114 8.99 16.23 8.42
CA GLU A 114 9.66 16.18 9.73
C GLU A 114 10.75 15.09 9.78
N ILE A 115 10.47 13.90 9.23
CA ILE A 115 11.46 12.81 9.18
C ILE A 115 12.63 13.21 8.29
N THR A 116 12.36 13.77 7.12
CA THR A 116 13.41 14.18 6.18
C THR A 116 14.31 15.22 6.81
N ASP A 117 13.73 16.21 7.50
CA ASP A 117 14.49 17.27 8.19
C ASP A 117 15.33 16.73 9.35
N ARG A 118 14.80 15.78 10.13
CA ARG A 118 15.55 15.13 11.23
C ARG A 118 16.77 14.36 10.78
N TYR A 119 16.70 13.73 9.61
CA TYR A 119 17.78 12.94 9.04
C TYR A 119 18.59 13.71 7.99
N ALA A 120 18.44 15.06 7.94
CA ALA A 120 19.28 15.93 7.14
C ALA A 120 20.74 15.90 7.65
N GLN A 121 21.70 15.80 6.72
CA GLN A 121 23.12 15.81 6.98
C GLN A 121 23.77 16.89 6.10
N ALA A 122 24.97 17.32 6.43
CA ALA A 122 25.66 18.34 5.64
C ALA A 122 25.85 17.88 4.18
N GLY A 123 25.04 18.43 3.28
CA GLY A 123 25.04 18.13 1.84
C GLY A 123 24.29 16.87 1.39
N SER A 124 23.59 16.16 2.31
CA SER A 124 22.83 14.93 1.98
C SER A 124 21.77 14.65 3.03
N HIS A 125 21.17 13.45 2.96
CA HIS A 125 20.26 12.89 3.95
C HIS A 125 20.65 11.44 4.25
N ALA A 126 20.35 10.98 5.47
CA ALA A 126 20.46 9.57 5.82
C ALA A 126 19.26 8.78 5.21
N TRP A 127 19.27 8.62 3.90
CA TRP A 127 18.15 8.05 3.12
C TRP A 127 17.66 6.72 3.63
N GLN A 128 18.57 5.87 4.13
CA GLN A 128 18.20 4.61 4.74
C GLN A 128 17.24 4.80 5.92
N SER A 129 17.57 5.68 6.85
CA SER A 129 16.72 5.97 8.01
C SER A 129 15.40 6.63 7.61
N VAL A 130 15.44 7.53 6.62
CA VAL A 130 14.24 8.19 6.06
C VAL A 130 13.24 7.16 5.52
N TRP A 131 13.71 6.14 4.80
CA TRP A 131 12.83 5.11 4.22
C TRP A 131 12.45 4.00 5.19
N LEU A 132 13.30 3.66 6.16
CA LEU A 132 13.00 2.62 7.15
C LEU A 132 11.88 3.03 8.12
N PHE A 133 11.70 4.32 8.37
CA PHE A 133 10.58 4.77 9.22
C PHE A 133 9.21 4.42 8.61
N PRO A 134 8.86 4.84 7.38
CA PRO A 134 7.60 4.45 6.76
C PRO A 134 7.50 2.94 6.52
N ALA A 135 8.63 2.22 6.32
CA ALA A 135 8.63 0.77 6.24
C ALA A 135 8.12 0.12 7.53
N GLY A 136 8.65 0.57 8.68
CA GLY A 136 8.21 0.10 10.01
C GLY A 136 6.75 0.46 10.30
N LEU A 137 6.31 1.67 9.94
CA LEU A 137 4.93 2.09 10.10
C LEU A 137 3.98 1.22 9.25
N ALA A 138 4.31 0.98 7.98
CA ALA A 138 3.53 0.12 7.09
C ALA A 138 3.45 -1.32 7.60
N PHE A 139 4.55 -1.84 8.16
CA PHE A 139 4.58 -3.16 8.77
C PHE A 139 3.73 -3.23 10.05
N ALA A 140 3.77 -2.20 10.89
CA ALA A 140 2.92 -2.13 12.07
C ALA A 140 1.42 -2.12 11.71
N VAL A 141 1.04 -1.35 10.68
CA VAL A 141 -0.33 -1.34 10.16
C VAL A 141 -0.72 -2.71 9.58
N PHE A 142 0.19 -3.38 8.87
CA PHE A 142 -0.02 -4.75 8.37
C PHE A 142 -0.32 -5.71 9.52
N VAL A 143 0.47 -5.70 10.60
CA VAL A 143 0.27 -6.57 11.77
C VAL A 143 -1.05 -6.24 12.47
N LEU A 144 -1.34 -4.95 12.66
CA LEU A 144 -2.59 -4.49 13.26
C LEU A 144 -3.81 -4.96 12.46
N PHE A 145 -3.76 -4.82 11.13
CA PHE A 145 -4.81 -5.27 10.25
C PHE A 145 -4.97 -6.80 10.25
N LEU A 146 -3.88 -7.53 10.24
CA LEU A 146 -3.87 -9.00 10.33
C LEU A 146 -4.63 -9.50 11.55
N VAL A 147 -4.42 -8.85 12.70
CA VAL A 147 -5.02 -9.23 14.00
C VAL A 147 -6.46 -8.74 14.12
N LEU A 148 -6.74 -7.50 13.72
CA LEU A 148 -8.04 -6.86 13.97
C LEU A 148 -9.07 -7.12 12.87
N PHE A 149 -8.63 -7.22 11.61
CA PHE A 149 -9.57 -7.38 10.50
C PHE A 149 -10.06 -8.83 10.42
N ARG A 150 -11.37 -8.99 10.60
CA ARG A 150 -12.07 -10.26 10.42
C ARG A 150 -12.97 -10.15 9.20
N ASP A 151 -12.77 -11.03 8.22
CA ASP A 151 -13.65 -11.06 7.05
C ASP A 151 -15.04 -11.53 7.47
N PRO A 152 -16.10 -10.76 7.21
CA PRO A 152 -17.47 -11.19 7.52
C PRO A 152 -17.91 -12.44 6.76
N ALA A 153 -17.27 -12.78 5.64
CA ALA A 153 -17.56 -14.03 4.91
C ALA A 153 -17.14 -15.27 5.73
N GLU A 154 -16.12 -15.18 6.58
CA GLU A 154 -15.71 -16.27 7.48
C GLU A 154 -16.76 -16.54 8.57
N ARG A 155 -17.54 -15.53 9.00
CA ARG A 155 -18.62 -15.70 9.98
C ARG A 155 -19.80 -16.53 9.45
N THR A 156 -20.07 -16.48 8.16
CA THR A 156 -21.22 -17.18 7.56
C THR A 156 -20.94 -18.66 7.35
N GLN A 157 -19.69 -19.07 7.25
CA GLN A 157 -19.30 -20.48 7.13
C GLN A 157 -19.26 -21.19 8.48
N GLY A 158 -18.91 -20.50 9.58
CA GLY A 158 -18.88 -21.08 10.94
C GLY A 158 -20.26 -21.31 11.58
N VAL A 159 -21.34 -20.78 11.01
CA VAL A 159 -22.74 -20.98 11.49
C VAL A 159 -23.43 -22.13 10.77
N ARG A 160 -22.80 -22.72 9.75
CA ARG A 160 -23.36 -23.85 8.97
C ARG A 160 -22.73 -25.22 9.30
N GLN A 161 -21.95 -25.31 10.37
CA GLN A 161 -21.48 -26.55 10.99
C GLN A 161 -22.15 -26.68 12.37
#